data_ac8bba23c71890af49e1d285bfbf1653
#
_entry.id   ac8bba23c71890af49e1d285bfbf1653
#
_cell.length_a   1.000
_cell.length_b   1.000
_cell.length_c   1.000
_cell.angle_alpha   90.00
_cell.angle_beta   90.00
_cell.angle_gamma   90.00
#
_symmetry.space_group_name_H-M   'P 1'
#
loop_
_entity.id
_entity.type
_entity.pdbx_description
1 polymer ?
#
loop_
_entity_poly.entity_id
_entity_poly.type
_entity_poly.pdbx_seq_one_letter_code
_entity_poly.pdbx_strand_id
1 'polypeptide(L)'
;MENKTITINGVEYVKKNSVQQIEIDGEFMYIGKNYYIRTVTNHYVGKVVGLNDKEILLQDASWIPDSGRWSDALRTGDLAEVEPYPDRCVVGRGALCDYSEWLHDLPRIKK
;
A
#
# COMPACT_ATOMS: atom_id res chain seq x y z
N MET A 1 9.49 12.19 -26.22
CA MET A 1 9.39 12.44 -26.07
C MET A 1 9.61 12.72 -25.84
N GLU A 2 9.45 12.85 -25.50
CA GLU A 2 9.56 13.27 -25.23
C GLU A 2 9.33 13.27 -24.55
N ASN A 3 9.34 13.25 -23.95
CA ASN A 3 9.01 13.50 -23.22
C ASN A 3 8.60 13.86 -22.98
N LYS A 4 8.51 13.77 -22.54
CA LYS A 4 8.00 14.28 -22.63
C LYS A 4 7.35 15.30 -22.10
N THR A 5 7.49 16.22 -22.43
CA THR A 5 6.62 17.16 -21.90
C THR A 5 5.42 17.23 -22.77
N ILE A 6 4.37 17.78 -22.29
CA ILE A 6 3.15 17.85 -23.00
C ILE A 6 2.77 19.29 -23.00
N THR A 7 2.35 19.79 -24.11
CA THR A 7 1.90 21.15 -24.20
C THR A 7 0.39 21.15 -24.30
N ILE A 8 -0.24 21.78 -23.36
CA ILE A 8 -1.67 21.86 -23.36
C ILE A 8 -2.01 23.30 -23.27
N ASN A 9 -2.80 23.77 -24.17
CA ASN A 9 -3.19 25.17 -24.21
C ASN A 9 -1.98 26.07 -24.24
N GLY A 10 -0.96 25.62 -24.91
CA GLY A 10 0.23 26.40 -24.98
C GLY A 10 1.09 26.34 -23.76
N VAL A 11 0.70 25.60 -22.77
CA VAL A 11 1.48 25.50 -21.56
C VAL A 11 2.10 24.15 -21.55
N GLU A 12 3.38 24.12 -21.31
CA GLU A 12 4.03 22.89 -21.28
C GLU A 12 3.98 22.31 -19.94
N TYR A 13 3.46 21.14 -19.76
CA TYR A 13 3.37 20.52 -18.49
C TYR A 13 4.40 19.47 -18.39
N VAL A 14 5.00 19.43 -17.27
CA VAL A 14 5.91 18.43 -17.01
C VAL A 14 5.13 17.28 -16.83
N LYS A 15 5.50 16.26 -17.27
CA LYS A 15 4.81 15.17 -17.15
C LYS A 15 4.40 14.74 -15.95
N LYS A 16 4.94 15.05 -14.94
CA LYS A 16 4.62 14.51 -13.76
C LYS A 16 3.21 14.48 -13.58
N ASN A 17 2.59 15.38 -13.95
CA ASN A 17 1.28 15.30 -13.63
C ASN A 17 0.53 15.31 -14.79
N SER A 18 1.09 15.36 -15.79
CA SER A 18 0.32 15.33 -16.83
C SER A 18 -0.02 13.99 -17.03
N VAL A 19 -0.39 13.32 -16.25
CA VAL A 19 -0.90 12.20 -16.37
C VAL A 19 -0.88 11.62 -17.58
N GLN A 20 -0.01 11.01 -17.90
CA GLN A 20 0.02 10.37 -18.96
C GLN A 20 -0.88 9.31 -19.02
N GLN A 21 -1.25 8.83 -20.07
CA GLN A 21 -2.00 7.70 -20.22
C GLN A 21 -1.14 6.61 -19.88
N ILE A 22 -1.43 5.88 -18.93
CA ILE A 22 -0.65 4.77 -18.56
C ILE A 22 -1.36 3.53 -18.94
N GLU A 23 -0.70 2.69 -19.63
CA GLU A 23 -1.27 1.46 -19.97
C GLU A 23 -0.94 0.56 -18.90
N ILE A 24 -1.87 0.07 -18.19
CA ILE A 24 -1.62 -0.77 -17.07
C ILE A 24 -2.08 -2.15 -17.29
N ASP A 25 -1.21 -3.08 -17.03
CA ASP A 25 -1.53 -4.42 -17.23
C ASP A 25 -0.96 -5.10 -16.08
N GLY A 26 -1.68 -5.59 -15.21
CA GLY A 26 -1.18 -6.35 -14.08
C GLY A 26 -1.35 -5.65 -12.76
N GLU A 27 -0.48 -5.93 -11.85
CA GLU A 27 -0.65 -5.54 -10.48
C GLU A 27 -0.03 -4.21 -10.16
N PHE A 28 -0.66 -3.50 -9.23
CA PHE A 28 -0.06 -2.31 -8.68
C PHE A 28 0.60 -2.64 -7.34
N MET A 29 0.42 -3.84 -6.82
CA MET A 29 1.05 -4.27 -5.59
C MET A 29 2.27 -5.11 -5.98
N TYR A 30 3.41 -4.82 -5.39
CA TYR A 30 4.65 -5.45 -5.79
C TYR A 30 5.24 -6.31 -4.68
N ILE A 31 5.70 -7.48 -5.05
CA ILE A 31 6.34 -8.39 -4.10
C ILE A 31 7.62 -7.74 -3.62
N GLY A 32 7.84 -7.81 -2.33
CA GLY A 32 9.04 -7.24 -1.70
C GLY A 32 8.82 -5.88 -1.09
N LYS A 33 7.67 -5.27 -1.33
CA LYS A 33 7.38 -3.97 -0.75
C LYS A 33 6.42 -4.10 0.40
N ASN A 34 6.41 -3.11 1.25
CA ASN A 34 5.54 -3.08 2.42
C ASN A 34 4.28 -2.28 2.11
N TYR A 35 3.15 -2.73 2.64
CA TYR A 35 1.88 -2.06 2.40
C TYR A 35 1.02 -2.01 3.65
N TYR A 36 0.24 -0.97 3.76
CA TYR A 36 -0.87 -0.91 4.69
C TYR A 36 -2.10 -1.29 3.87
N ILE A 37 -2.78 -2.33 4.29
CA ILE A 37 -3.88 -2.91 3.53
C ILE A 37 -5.17 -2.76 4.33
N ARG A 38 -6.19 -2.23 3.70
CA ARG A 38 -7.49 -2.12 4.34
C ARG A 38 -8.46 -3.07 3.66
N THR A 39 -9.08 -3.91 4.46
CA THR A 39 -10.13 -4.77 3.99
C THR A 39 -11.45 -4.33 4.62
N VAL A 40 -12.52 -4.98 4.25
CA VAL A 40 -13.85 -4.65 4.74
C VAL A 40 -13.90 -4.70 6.26
N THR A 41 -13.19 -5.63 6.87
CA THR A 41 -13.28 -5.82 8.32
C THR A 41 -12.02 -5.48 9.08
N ASN A 42 -10.87 -5.62 8.46
CA ASN A 42 -9.60 -5.50 9.17
C ASN A 42 -8.58 -4.71 8.40
N HIS A 43 -7.61 -4.18 9.11
CA HIS A 43 -6.47 -3.51 8.50
C HIS A 43 -5.21 -4.27 8.85
N TYR A 44 -4.27 -4.30 7.90
CA TYR A 44 -3.01 -5.01 8.09
C TYR A 44 -1.87 -4.15 7.56
N VAL A 45 -0.68 -4.36 8.11
CA VAL A 45 0.51 -3.79 7.51
C VAL A 45 1.53 -4.93 7.44
N GLY A 46 2.27 -5.00 6.36
CA GLY A 46 3.24 -6.08 6.22
C GLY A 46 3.94 -6.04 4.89
N LYS A 47 4.88 -6.95 4.71
CA LYS A 47 5.63 -7.05 3.47
C LYS A 47 4.96 -8.10 2.61
N VAL A 48 4.69 -7.75 1.37
CA VAL A 48 4.10 -8.69 0.43
C VAL A 48 5.21 -9.61 -0.08
N VAL A 49 5.07 -10.89 0.18
CA VAL A 49 6.04 -11.88 -0.27
C VAL A 49 5.42 -12.89 -1.22
N GLY A 50 4.11 -12.85 -1.40
CA GLY A 50 3.43 -13.70 -2.36
C GLY A 50 2.14 -13.05 -2.81
N LEU A 51 1.72 -13.32 -4.02
CA LEU A 51 0.58 -12.64 -4.58
C LEU A 51 -0.02 -13.48 -5.69
N ASN A 52 -1.29 -13.69 -5.64
CA ASN A 52 -2.00 -14.31 -6.75
C ASN A 52 -3.35 -13.61 -6.89
N ASP A 53 -4.23 -14.10 -7.73
CA ASP A 53 -5.49 -13.41 -7.99
C ASP A 53 -6.47 -13.52 -6.84
N LYS A 54 -6.23 -14.35 -5.86
CA LYS A 54 -7.15 -14.53 -4.76
C LYS A 54 -6.60 -14.13 -3.41
N GLU A 55 -5.30 -14.12 -3.25
CA GLU A 55 -4.70 -13.94 -1.93
C GLU A 55 -3.41 -13.15 -1.96
N ILE A 56 -3.10 -12.56 -0.83
CA ILE A 56 -1.87 -11.82 -0.62
C ILE A 56 -1.19 -12.48 0.57
N LEU A 57 0.05 -12.89 0.39
CA LEU A 57 0.83 -13.46 1.49
C LEU A 57 1.73 -12.39 2.07
N LEU A 58 1.57 -12.15 3.36
CA LEU A 58 2.34 -11.13 4.06
C LEU A 58 3.32 -11.77 5.03
N GLN A 59 4.46 -11.12 5.17
CA GLN A 59 5.46 -11.50 6.13
C GLN A 59 5.71 -10.29 7.02
N ASP A 60 6.10 -10.54 8.26
CA ASP A 60 6.33 -9.48 9.24
C ASP A 60 5.10 -8.58 9.35
N ALA A 61 3.96 -9.21 9.35
CA ALA A 61 2.69 -8.49 9.30
C ALA A 61 2.13 -8.24 10.69
N SER A 62 1.29 -7.24 10.78
CA SER A 62 0.54 -6.95 11.99
C SER A 62 -0.89 -6.64 11.63
N TRP A 63 -1.80 -7.02 12.52
CA TRP A 63 -3.17 -6.56 12.46
C TRP A 63 -3.19 -5.20 13.13
N ILE A 64 -3.90 -4.26 12.57
CA ILE A 64 -3.98 -2.92 13.10
C ILE A 64 -5.40 -2.66 13.59
N PRO A 65 -5.66 -2.90 14.88
CA PRO A 65 -7.00 -2.65 15.40
C PRO A 65 -7.36 -1.18 15.38
N ASP A 66 -6.39 -0.30 15.50
CA ASP A 66 -6.64 1.12 15.52
C ASP A 66 -5.41 1.83 14.94
N SER A 67 -5.60 2.50 13.82
CA SER A 67 -4.50 3.22 13.19
C SER A 67 -4.24 4.56 13.86
N GLY A 68 -5.16 5.04 14.67
CA GLY A 68 -5.17 6.43 15.08
C GLY A 68 -5.73 7.25 13.93
N ARG A 69 -5.35 8.50 13.83
CA ARG A 69 -5.80 9.30 12.72
C ARG A 69 -5.12 8.82 11.46
N TRP A 70 -5.92 8.47 10.48
CA TRP A 70 -5.44 7.81 9.27
C TRP A 70 -4.33 8.58 8.56
N SER A 71 -4.54 9.87 8.36
CA SER A 71 -3.54 10.65 7.65
C SER A 71 -2.22 10.74 8.41
N ASP A 72 -2.28 10.74 9.73
CA ASP A 72 -1.06 10.78 10.52
C ASP A 72 -0.35 9.43 10.47
N ALA A 73 -1.09 8.35 10.49
CA ALA A 73 -0.49 7.02 10.39
C ALA A 73 0.27 6.88 9.09
N LEU A 74 -0.31 7.32 7.99
CA LEU A 74 0.37 7.21 6.72
C LEU A 74 1.58 8.12 6.64
N ARG A 75 1.47 9.31 7.21
CA ARG A 75 2.55 10.28 7.11
C ARG A 75 3.71 9.97 8.04
N THR A 76 3.44 9.53 9.26
CA THR A 76 4.47 9.35 10.26
C THR A 76 4.78 7.89 10.59
N GLY A 77 3.90 6.98 10.24
CA GLY A 77 4.07 5.59 10.62
C GLY A 77 3.64 5.28 12.04
N ASP A 78 3.01 6.23 12.72
CA ASP A 78 2.61 6.05 14.11
C ASP A 78 1.22 5.45 14.16
N LEU A 79 1.10 4.29 14.76
CA LEU A 79 -0.14 3.54 14.83
C LEU A 79 -0.59 3.43 16.28
N ALA A 80 -1.89 3.52 16.52
CA ALA A 80 -2.40 3.52 17.89
C ALA A 80 -2.39 2.12 18.50
N GLU A 81 -2.79 1.11 17.76
CA GLU A 81 -2.80 -0.26 18.25
C GLU A 81 -2.25 -1.21 17.21
N VAL A 82 -1.39 -2.11 17.59
CA VAL A 82 -0.71 -3.02 16.71
C VAL A 82 -0.67 -4.40 17.34
N GLU A 83 -1.04 -5.42 16.57
CA GLU A 83 -0.98 -6.81 17.03
C GLU A 83 -0.16 -7.60 16.02
N PRO A 84 1.11 -7.80 16.23
CA PRO A 84 1.95 -8.51 15.26
C PRO A 84 1.57 -9.98 15.13
N TYR A 85 1.64 -10.49 13.93
CA TYR A 85 1.47 -11.91 13.71
C TYR A 85 2.80 -12.61 13.99
N PRO A 86 2.77 -13.76 14.63
CA PRO A 86 4.01 -14.49 14.92
C PRO A 86 4.61 -15.09 13.64
N ASP A 87 3.84 -15.26 12.61
CA ASP A 87 4.30 -15.85 11.38
C ASP A 87 3.62 -15.12 10.23
N ARG A 88 3.52 -15.75 9.08
CA ARG A 88 2.94 -15.15 7.92
C ARG A 88 1.43 -15.00 8.04
N CYS A 89 0.89 -14.12 7.26
CA CYS A 89 -0.53 -13.85 7.26
C CYS A 89 -1.01 -13.83 5.82
N VAL A 90 -2.13 -14.48 5.55
CA VAL A 90 -2.72 -14.49 4.22
C VAL A 90 -3.98 -13.65 4.25
N VAL A 91 -4.07 -12.70 3.34
CA VAL A 91 -5.23 -11.81 3.26
C VAL A 91 -5.97 -12.10 1.97
N GLY A 92 -7.26 -12.34 2.07
CA GLY A 92 -8.09 -12.58 0.88
C GLY A 92 -8.32 -11.30 0.12
N ARG A 93 -8.13 -11.34 -1.18
CA ARG A 93 -8.25 -10.14 -1.99
C ARG A 93 -9.70 -9.74 -2.24
N GLY A 94 -10.62 -10.66 -2.04
CA GLY A 94 -12.03 -10.35 -2.22
C GLY A 94 -12.55 -9.32 -1.22
N ALA A 95 -11.90 -9.18 -0.07
CA ALA A 95 -12.31 -8.22 0.94
C ALA A 95 -11.52 -6.93 0.86
N LEU A 96 -10.63 -6.80 -0.12
CA LEU A 96 -9.73 -5.67 -0.20
C LEU A 96 -10.48 -4.39 -0.57
N CYS A 97 -10.28 -3.35 0.19
CA CYS A 97 -10.84 -2.04 -0.11
C CYS A 97 -9.79 -1.16 -0.78
N ASP A 98 -8.65 -1.01 -0.15
CA ASP A 98 -7.55 -0.27 -0.75
C ASP A 98 -6.25 -0.63 -0.04
N TYR A 99 -5.16 -0.16 -0.57
CA TYR A 99 -3.88 -0.32 0.09
C TYR A 99 -2.96 0.82 -0.33
N SER A 100 -1.98 1.09 0.51
CA SER A 100 -0.99 2.13 0.25
C SER A 100 0.37 1.57 0.58
N GLU A 101 1.37 1.97 -0.15
CA GLU A 101 2.72 1.54 0.17
C GLU A 101 3.09 2.10 1.54
N TRP A 102 3.66 1.25 2.40
CA TRP A 102 4.06 1.67 3.74
C TRP A 102 5.54 1.98 3.70
N LEU A 103 5.84 3.25 3.89
CA LEU A 103 7.20 3.75 3.73
C LEU A 103 7.92 3.90 5.06
N HIS A 104 7.40 3.27 6.09
CA HIS A 104 7.97 3.33 7.42
C HIS A 104 8.39 1.93 7.85
N ASP A 105 9.04 1.81 8.97
CA ASP A 105 9.42 0.51 9.48
C ASP A 105 8.16 -0.28 9.80
N LEU A 106 8.21 -1.58 9.59
CA LEU A 106 7.09 -2.42 9.96
C LEU A 106 7.04 -2.58 11.47
N PRO A 107 5.87 -2.40 12.09
CA PRO A 107 5.78 -2.55 13.53
C PRO A 107 5.98 -4.00 13.92
N ARG A 108 6.76 -4.23 14.94
CA ARG A 108 7.07 -5.58 15.39
C ARG A 108 6.70 -5.79 16.85
N ILE A 109 6.18 -4.78 17.51
CA ILE A 109 5.87 -4.84 18.93
C ILE A 109 4.42 -4.51 19.12
N LYS A 110 3.78 -5.31 19.97
CA LYS A 110 2.38 -5.09 20.30
C LYS A 110 2.21 -3.71 20.90
N LYS A 111 1.17 -3.07 20.51
CA LYS A 111 0.92 -1.74 21.00
C LYS A 111 -0.55 -1.53 21.27
#